data_55fcc37cd07d77570293df149f0906cf
#
_entry.id   55fcc37cd07d77570293df149f0906cf
#
_cell.length_a   1.000
_cell.length_b   1.000
_cell.length_c   1.000
_cell.angle_alpha   90.00
_cell.angle_beta   90.00
_cell.angle_gamma   90.00
#
_symmetry.space_group_name_H-M   'P 1'
#
loop_
_entity.id
_entity.type
_entity.pdbx_description
1 polymer ?
#
loop_
_entity_poly.entity_id
_entity_poly.type
_entity_poly.pdbx_seq_one_letter_code
_entity_poly.pdbx_strand_id
1 'polypeptide(L)'
;MEVINDKNCSWINDLDSRTDFKVLEKNEDCEWLIIGAGYTGLSAARKLGQIYPNKKIILVDAQLAGEGASARNSGYLVDTTLNDGFNSNKELENYKKKFDIYTLGINVVKKFIEEHQVDCDWNECGKYFASSKIEDEKKAKSFSNLLTNLNFENKILFK
;
A
#
# COMPACT_ATOMS: atom_id res chain seq x y z
N MET A 1 9.25 7.52 -26.57
CA MET A 1 8.89 8.53 -25.55
C MET A 1 9.91 8.38 -24.45
N GLU A 2 10.73 9.39 -24.22
CA GLU A 2 11.72 9.36 -23.14
C GLU A 2 10.99 9.58 -21.81
N VAL A 3 11.12 8.66 -20.86
CA VAL A 3 10.55 8.81 -19.54
C VAL A 3 11.51 9.63 -18.70
N ILE A 4 11.12 10.87 -18.41
CA ILE A 4 11.92 11.75 -17.56
C ILE A 4 11.69 11.35 -16.11
N ASN A 5 12.72 10.81 -15.47
CA ASN A 5 12.71 10.45 -14.07
C ASN A 5 13.70 11.36 -13.31
N ASP A 6 13.32 11.83 -12.14
CA ASP A 6 14.16 12.75 -11.36
C ASP A 6 15.35 12.06 -10.66
N LYS A 7 15.49 10.77 -10.77
CA LYS A 7 16.58 9.93 -10.23
C LYS A 7 16.84 10.04 -8.71
N ASN A 8 16.05 10.81 -7.99
CA ASN A 8 16.25 11.12 -6.57
C ASN A 8 15.13 10.49 -5.71
N CYS A 9 15.10 9.17 -5.61
CA CYS A 9 14.21 8.48 -4.70
C CYS A 9 15.03 7.74 -3.63
N SER A 10 14.89 8.12 -2.35
CA SER A 10 15.64 7.53 -1.24
C SER A 10 15.48 6.02 -1.20
N TRP A 11 14.24 5.52 -1.30
CA TRP A 11 13.96 4.08 -1.28
C TRP A 11 14.70 3.30 -2.38
N ILE A 12 14.94 3.93 -3.53
CA ILE A 12 15.66 3.31 -4.64
C ILE A 12 17.17 3.43 -4.45
N ASN A 13 17.64 4.56 -3.90
CA ASN A 13 19.06 4.80 -3.67
C ASN A 13 19.63 3.88 -2.59
N ASP A 14 18.78 3.45 -1.65
CA ASP A 14 19.15 2.55 -0.54
C ASP A 14 19.14 1.07 -0.97
N LEU A 15 18.67 0.75 -2.18
CA LEU A 15 18.69 -0.61 -2.69
C LEU A 15 20.06 -0.98 -3.27
N ASP A 16 20.44 -2.23 -3.05
CA ASP A 16 21.56 -2.85 -3.77
C ASP A 16 21.32 -2.86 -5.28
N SER A 17 22.34 -3.22 -6.03
CA SER A 17 22.29 -3.28 -7.48
C SER A 17 21.10 -4.13 -7.97
N ARG A 18 20.23 -3.52 -8.78
CA ARG A 18 19.08 -4.17 -9.40
C ARG A 18 19.43 -4.66 -10.79
N THR A 19 20.13 -5.79 -10.89
CA THR A 19 20.66 -6.32 -12.16
C THR A 19 19.86 -7.46 -12.77
N ASP A 20 18.90 -8.02 -12.03
CA ASP A 20 18.16 -9.22 -12.43
C ASP A 20 16.92 -8.91 -13.28
N PHE A 21 17.08 -8.07 -14.28
CA PHE A 21 16.03 -7.80 -15.26
C PHE A 21 16.43 -8.29 -16.65
N LYS A 22 15.43 -8.63 -17.45
CA LYS A 22 15.59 -9.00 -18.85
C LYS A 22 14.99 -7.94 -19.73
N VAL A 23 15.75 -7.51 -20.74
CA VAL A 23 15.20 -6.64 -21.80
C VAL A 23 14.40 -7.50 -22.76
N LEU A 24 13.19 -7.04 -23.13
CA LEU A 24 12.39 -7.70 -24.15
C LEU A 24 12.92 -7.31 -25.54
N GLU A 25 13.71 -8.20 -26.14
CA GLU A 25 14.41 -7.94 -27.42
C GLU A 25 13.65 -8.49 -28.62
N LYS A 26 12.70 -9.38 -28.42
CA LYS A 26 11.96 -10.07 -29.46
C LYS A 26 10.49 -10.27 -29.11
N ASN A 27 9.69 -10.65 -30.09
CA ASN A 27 8.32 -11.06 -29.86
C ASN A 27 8.28 -12.30 -28.99
N GLU A 28 7.43 -12.29 -28.00
CA GLU A 28 7.21 -13.37 -27.05
C GLU A 28 5.71 -13.69 -26.96
N ASP A 29 5.37 -14.97 -26.97
CA ASP A 29 4.02 -15.43 -26.72
C ASP A 29 3.84 -15.71 -25.23
N CYS A 30 2.67 -15.34 -24.71
CA CYS A 30 2.29 -15.62 -23.31
C CYS A 30 0.77 -15.74 -23.19
N GLU A 31 0.32 -16.40 -22.14
CA GLU A 31 -1.11 -16.45 -21.82
C GLU A 31 -1.58 -15.17 -21.11
N TRP A 32 -0.67 -14.51 -20.38
CA TRP A 32 -0.98 -13.28 -19.64
C TRP A 32 0.13 -12.26 -19.83
N LEU A 33 -0.22 -11.10 -20.37
CA LEU A 33 0.66 -9.95 -20.45
C LEU A 33 0.19 -8.89 -19.44
N ILE A 34 1.11 -8.44 -18.60
CA ILE A 34 0.88 -7.36 -17.63
C ILE A 34 1.81 -6.21 -17.99
N ILE A 35 1.27 -5.02 -18.14
CA ILE A 35 2.02 -3.82 -18.48
C ILE A 35 2.06 -2.91 -17.25
N GLY A 36 3.26 -2.65 -16.76
CA GLY A 36 3.54 -1.83 -15.57
C GLY A 36 3.93 -2.66 -14.35
N ALA A 37 5.14 -2.47 -13.83
CA ALA A 37 5.69 -3.13 -12.64
C ALA A 37 5.53 -2.29 -11.36
N GLY A 38 4.39 -1.61 -11.22
CA GLY A 38 3.95 -0.99 -9.98
C GLY A 38 3.20 -1.97 -9.08
N TYR A 39 2.65 -1.51 -7.95
CA TYR A 39 1.92 -2.35 -7.00
C TYR A 39 0.86 -3.24 -7.64
N THR A 40 0.04 -2.67 -8.52
CA THR A 40 -1.05 -3.41 -9.16
C THR A 40 -0.53 -4.51 -10.09
N GLY A 41 0.44 -4.18 -10.94
CA GLY A 41 0.99 -5.15 -11.90
C GLY A 41 1.75 -6.28 -11.21
N LEU A 42 2.58 -5.96 -10.22
CA LEU A 42 3.30 -6.96 -9.43
C LEU A 42 2.34 -7.86 -8.64
N SER A 43 1.30 -7.29 -8.04
CA SER A 43 0.29 -8.06 -7.31
C SER A 43 -0.51 -8.97 -8.24
N ALA A 44 -0.87 -8.48 -9.43
CA ALA A 44 -1.56 -9.27 -10.43
C ALA A 44 -0.69 -10.42 -10.96
N ALA A 45 0.57 -10.14 -11.31
CA ALA A 45 1.52 -11.15 -11.77
C ALA A 45 1.72 -12.27 -10.73
N ARG A 46 1.95 -11.87 -9.47
CA ARG A 46 2.10 -12.83 -8.35
C ARG A 46 0.85 -13.69 -8.20
N LYS A 47 -0.34 -13.07 -8.20
CA LYS A 47 -1.58 -13.81 -8.02
C LYS A 47 -1.89 -14.74 -9.18
N LEU A 48 -1.66 -14.32 -10.41
CA LEU A 48 -1.81 -15.16 -11.59
C LEU A 48 -0.83 -16.35 -11.56
N GLY A 49 0.42 -16.13 -11.16
CA GLY A 49 1.42 -17.20 -11.01
C GLY A 49 1.01 -18.24 -9.96
N GLN A 50 0.36 -17.81 -8.87
CA GLN A 50 -0.18 -18.73 -7.85
C GLN A 50 -1.35 -19.57 -8.37
N ILE A 51 -2.26 -18.94 -9.15
CA ILE A 51 -3.46 -19.62 -9.68
C ILE A 51 -3.12 -20.50 -10.87
N TYR A 52 -2.20 -20.06 -11.70
CA TYR A 52 -1.84 -20.70 -12.97
C TYR A 52 -0.32 -20.98 -13.04
N PRO A 53 0.21 -21.86 -12.19
CA PRO A 53 1.67 -22.07 -12.06
C PRO A 53 2.35 -22.60 -13.34
N ASN A 54 1.59 -23.20 -14.24
CA ASN A 54 2.10 -23.77 -15.50
C ASN A 54 1.85 -22.84 -16.70
N LYS A 55 1.39 -21.62 -16.48
CA LYS A 55 1.13 -20.66 -17.55
C LYS A 55 2.24 -19.62 -17.64
N LYS A 56 2.56 -19.23 -18.87
CA LYS A 56 3.55 -18.19 -19.11
C LYS A 56 2.93 -16.82 -18.86
N ILE A 57 3.45 -16.11 -17.86
CA ILE A 57 3.05 -14.76 -17.49
C ILE A 57 4.24 -13.85 -17.78
N ILE A 58 4.01 -12.80 -18.55
CA ILE A 58 5.02 -11.78 -18.83
C ILE A 58 4.57 -10.47 -18.18
N LEU A 59 5.43 -9.91 -17.36
CA LEU A 59 5.30 -8.56 -16.82
C LEU A 59 6.34 -7.67 -17.49
N VAL A 60 5.91 -6.58 -18.09
CA VAL A 60 6.79 -5.60 -18.73
C VAL A 60 6.60 -4.22 -18.12
N ASP A 61 7.68 -3.45 -18.07
CA ASP A 61 7.68 -2.04 -17.70
C ASP A 61 8.63 -1.27 -18.61
N ALA A 62 8.37 0.02 -18.81
CA ALA A 62 9.27 0.88 -19.56
C ALA A 62 10.58 1.18 -18.82
N GLN A 63 10.58 0.95 -17.52
CA GLN A 63 11.70 1.18 -16.60
C GLN A 63 11.91 -0.03 -15.70
N LEU A 64 12.87 0.05 -14.79
CA LEU A 64 13.02 -0.94 -13.73
C LEU A 64 11.82 -0.88 -12.76
N ALA A 65 11.48 -2.02 -12.18
CA ALA A 65 10.45 -2.06 -11.13
C ALA A 65 10.82 -1.11 -9.99
N GLY A 66 9.84 -0.32 -9.53
CA GLY A 66 10.06 0.66 -8.49
C GLY A 66 10.45 2.06 -8.96
N GLU A 67 10.66 2.30 -10.25
CA GLU A 67 10.96 3.66 -10.75
C GLU A 67 9.73 4.56 -10.86
N GLY A 68 8.54 3.99 -10.88
CA GLY A 68 7.27 4.72 -10.94
C GLY A 68 6.77 5.18 -9.57
N ALA A 69 5.55 5.74 -9.56
CA ALA A 69 4.89 6.31 -8.38
C ALA A 69 4.73 5.32 -7.21
N SER A 70 4.66 4.01 -7.49
CA SER A 70 4.49 2.98 -6.46
C SER A 70 5.63 2.93 -5.44
N ALA A 71 6.85 3.31 -5.82
CA ALA A 71 7.99 3.39 -4.91
C ALA A 71 8.33 4.84 -4.48
N ARG A 72 7.52 5.83 -4.90
CA ARG A 72 7.78 7.25 -4.62
C ARG A 72 6.74 7.81 -3.65
N ASN A 73 6.56 7.13 -2.53
CA ASN A 73 5.63 7.51 -1.48
C ASN A 73 6.33 7.48 -0.11
N SER A 74 5.61 7.85 0.94
CA SER A 74 6.16 7.92 2.29
C SER A 74 6.32 6.57 3.00
N GLY A 75 5.91 5.45 2.37
CA GLY A 75 6.00 4.10 2.94
C GLY A 75 4.94 3.77 4.01
N TYR A 76 4.05 4.70 4.36
CA TYR A 76 3.02 4.42 5.35
C TYR A 76 1.88 3.60 4.77
N LEU A 77 1.60 2.47 5.39
CA LEU A 77 0.40 1.67 5.17
C LEU A 77 -0.63 2.03 6.22
N VAL A 78 -1.77 2.57 5.80
CA VAL A 78 -2.83 3.00 6.72
C VAL A 78 -4.17 2.39 6.34
N ASP A 79 -4.86 1.85 7.32
CA ASP A 79 -6.19 1.25 7.21
C ASP A 79 -7.33 2.23 7.49
N THR A 80 -7.01 3.35 8.14
CA THR A 80 -7.97 4.37 8.51
C THR A 80 -7.62 5.72 7.92
N THR A 81 -8.64 6.45 7.48
CA THR A 81 -8.52 7.87 7.16
C THR A 81 -9.15 8.66 8.32
N LEU A 82 -8.42 9.62 8.89
CA LEU A 82 -8.91 10.49 9.96
C LEU A 82 -9.72 11.67 9.43
N ASN A 83 -10.30 11.55 8.26
CA ASN A 83 -10.97 12.67 7.63
C ASN A 83 -12.41 12.80 8.09
N ASP A 84 -12.75 13.95 8.60
CA ASP A 84 -14.00 14.69 8.52
C ASP A 84 -15.20 14.21 9.32
N GLY A 85 -15.13 13.11 10.04
CA GLY A 85 -16.30 12.56 10.74
C GLY A 85 -17.31 11.95 9.75
N PHE A 86 -18.36 11.35 10.30
CA PHE A 86 -19.43 10.74 9.51
C PHE A 86 -20.72 11.50 9.73
N ASN A 87 -21.35 11.89 8.63
CA ASN A 87 -22.61 12.63 8.68
C ASN A 87 -23.82 11.72 8.55
N SER A 88 -23.60 10.41 8.28
CA SER A 88 -24.69 9.43 8.13
C SER A 88 -24.25 8.00 8.43
N ASN A 89 -25.22 7.14 8.77
CA ASN A 89 -24.98 5.69 8.95
C ASN A 89 -24.43 5.03 7.68
N LYS A 90 -24.83 5.51 6.51
CA LYS A 90 -24.36 4.99 5.22
C LYS A 90 -22.88 5.28 5.01
N GLU A 91 -22.41 6.45 5.40
CA GLU A 91 -20.98 6.80 5.37
C GLU A 91 -20.18 5.91 6.32
N LEU A 92 -20.74 5.63 7.49
CA LEU A 92 -20.14 4.72 8.46
C LEU A 92 -20.00 3.29 7.93
N GLU A 93 -21.03 2.75 7.29
CA GLU A 93 -20.96 1.43 6.65
C GLU A 93 -19.92 1.38 5.53
N ASN A 94 -19.86 2.43 4.72
CA ASN A 94 -18.85 2.54 3.66
C ASN A 94 -17.43 2.64 4.23
N TYR A 95 -17.27 3.35 5.33
CA TYR A 95 -16.00 3.45 6.03
C TYR A 95 -15.55 2.07 6.53
N LYS A 96 -16.43 1.33 7.19
CA LYS A 96 -16.14 -0.02 7.66
C LYS A 96 -15.70 -0.95 6.53
N LYS A 97 -16.43 -0.94 5.40
CA LYS A 97 -16.05 -1.72 4.22
C LYS A 97 -14.67 -1.35 3.69
N LYS A 98 -14.35 -0.06 3.65
CA LYS A 98 -13.01 0.41 3.22
C LYS A 98 -11.93 -0.04 4.20
N PHE A 99 -12.19 0.10 5.50
CA PHE A 99 -11.28 -0.36 6.54
C PHE A 99 -10.98 -1.86 6.38
N ASP A 100 -12.01 -2.69 6.24
CA ASP A 100 -11.87 -4.13 6.07
C ASP A 100 -10.98 -4.47 4.84
N ILE A 101 -11.17 -3.74 3.72
CA ILE A 101 -10.38 -3.93 2.50
C ILE A 101 -8.93 -3.47 2.72
N TYR A 102 -8.70 -2.34 3.37
CA TYR A 102 -7.34 -1.83 3.62
C TYR A 102 -6.59 -2.73 4.60
N THR A 103 -7.25 -3.17 5.66
CA THR A 103 -6.67 -4.12 6.62
C THR A 103 -6.30 -5.44 5.95
N LEU A 104 -7.18 -5.95 5.07
CA LEU A 104 -6.87 -7.12 4.28
C LEU A 104 -5.63 -6.90 3.41
N GLY A 105 -5.53 -5.74 2.75
CA GLY A 105 -4.36 -5.38 1.94
C GLY A 105 -3.07 -5.32 2.75
N ILE A 106 -3.10 -4.67 3.92
CA ILE A 106 -1.96 -4.60 4.84
C ILE A 106 -1.52 -6.01 5.28
N ASN A 107 -2.48 -6.86 5.67
CA ASN A 107 -2.19 -8.23 6.09
C ASN A 107 -1.56 -9.08 4.97
N VAL A 108 -1.99 -8.88 3.71
CA VAL A 108 -1.37 -9.55 2.55
C VAL A 108 0.10 -9.12 2.38
N VAL A 109 0.38 -7.82 2.53
CA VAL A 109 1.75 -7.29 2.45
C VAL A 109 2.59 -7.79 3.63
N LYS A 110 2.07 -7.73 4.86
CA LYS A 110 2.74 -8.23 6.06
C LYS A 110 3.13 -9.70 5.91
N LYS A 111 2.17 -10.54 5.52
CA LYS A 111 2.41 -11.96 5.28
C LYS A 111 3.49 -12.19 4.22
N PHE A 112 3.50 -11.42 3.14
CA PHE A 112 4.54 -11.49 2.12
C PHE A 112 5.93 -11.14 2.68
N ILE A 113 6.03 -10.08 3.48
CA ILE A 113 7.27 -9.66 4.13
C ILE A 113 7.79 -10.76 5.05
N GLU A 114 6.93 -11.34 5.88
CA GLU A 114 7.28 -12.44 6.80
C GLU A 114 7.71 -13.71 6.05
N GLU A 115 6.95 -14.14 5.04
CA GLU A 115 7.24 -15.34 4.26
C GLU A 115 8.57 -15.24 3.49
N HIS A 116 8.93 -14.05 3.02
CA HIS A 116 10.12 -13.83 2.22
C HIS A 116 11.25 -13.14 2.99
N GLN A 117 11.07 -12.89 4.29
CA GLN A 117 12.05 -12.23 5.15
C GLN A 117 12.58 -10.91 4.55
N VAL A 118 11.65 -10.10 4.02
CA VAL A 118 11.99 -8.83 3.37
C VAL A 118 12.44 -7.83 4.44
N ASP A 119 13.66 -7.34 4.31
CA ASP A 119 14.18 -6.25 5.15
C ASP A 119 13.64 -4.91 4.64
N CYS A 120 12.68 -4.34 5.35
CA CYS A 120 11.98 -3.12 4.96
C CYS A 120 11.55 -2.25 6.15
N ASP A 121 12.20 -2.40 7.30
CA ASP A 121 11.88 -1.64 8.52
C ASP A 121 10.40 -1.70 8.92
N TRP A 122 9.77 -2.88 8.78
CA TRP A 122 8.37 -3.07 9.14
C TRP A 122 8.12 -2.71 10.60
N ASN A 123 7.26 -1.71 10.85
CA ASN A 123 6.93 -1.24 12.19
C ASN A 123 5.44 -0.95 12.35
N GLU A 124 4.77 -1.67 13.24
CA GLU A 124 3.35 -1.51 13.58
C GLU A 124 3.17 -0.47 14.68
N CYS A 125 3.54 0.77 14.41
CA CYS A 125 3.51 1.87 15.39
C CYS A 125 2.12 2.50 15.60
N GLY A 126 1.12 2.11 14.80
CA GLY A 126 -0.19 2.74 14.82
C GLY A 126 -0.18 4.13 14.17
N LYS A 127 -1.28 4.86 14.34
CA LYS A 127 -1.48 6.19 13.78
C LYS A 127 -1.84 7.19 14.86
N TYR A 128 -1.20 8.34 14.82
CA TYR A 128 -1.45 9.44 15.75
C TYR A 128 -2.12 10.60 15.03
N PHE A 129 -3.11 11.17 15.67
CA PHE A 129 -3.65 12.48 15.33
C PHE A 129 -3.34 13.44 16.50
N ALA A 130 -2.67 14.54 16.21
CA ALA A 130 -2.34 15.55 17.20
C ALA A 130 -2.94 16.91 16.82
N SER A 131 -3.51 17.59 17.78
CA SER A 131 -3.97 18.97 17.63
C SER A 131 -3.74 19.75 18.92
N SER A 132 -3.43 21.03 18.79
CA SER A 132 -3.35 21.98 19.90
C SER A 132 -4.64 22.80 20.09
N LYS A 133 -5.66 22.55 19.26
CA LYS A 133 -6.91 23.32 19.28
C LYS A 133 -7.95 22.66 20.16
N ILE A 134 -8.53 23.41 21.09
CA ILE A 134 -9.59 22.94 21.99
C ILE A 134 -10.82 22.45 21.21
N GLU A 135 -11.15 23.07 20.09
CA GLU A 135 -12.27 22.68 19.24
C GLU A 135 -12.11 21.28 18.65
N ASP A 136 -10.87 20.83 18.42
CA ASP A 136 -10.59 19.50 17.90
C ASP A 136 -10.72 18.40 18.97
N GLU A 137 -10.73 18.75 20.24
CA GLU A 137 -10.96 17.80 21.33
C GLU A 137 -12.33 17.11 21.21
N LYS A 138 -13.37 17.87 20.88
CA LYS A 138 -14.73 17.33 20.69
C LYS A 138 -14.77 16.38 19.51
N LYS A 139 -14.09 16.74 18.40
CA LYS A 139 -13.99 15.89 17.21
C LYS A 139 -13.23 14.61 17.52
N ALA A 140 -12.10 14.70 18.23
CA ALA A 140 -11.31 13.54 18.64
C ALA A 140 -12.12 12.59 19.53
N LYS A 141 -12.85 13.10 20.52
CA LYS A 141 -13.74 12.30 21.38
C LYS A 141 -14.85 11.62 20.58
N SER A 142 -15.51 12.35 19.70
CA SER A 142 -16.56 11.80 18.83
C SER A 142 -16.03 10.69 17.94
N PHE A 143 -14.86 10.89 17.35
CA PHE A 143 -14.20 9.90 16.51
C PHE A 143 -13.73 8.67 17.30
N SER A 144 -13.16 8.87 18.48
CA SER A 144 -12.77 7.78 19.38
C SER A 144 -13.98 6.91 19.77
N ASN A 145 -15.11 7.51 20.13
CA ASN A 145 -16.33 6.78 20.45
C ASN A 145 -16.81 5.95 19.25
N LEU A 146 -16.71 6.52 18.06
CA LEU A 146 -17.07 5.81 16.84
C LEU A 146 -16.17 4.60 16.60
N LEU A 147 -14.85 4.76 16.72
CA LEU A 147 -13.87 3.67 16.58
C LEU A 147 -14.13 2.57 17.61
N THR A 148 -14.45 2.95 18.86
CA THR A 148 -14.82 1.99 19.91
C THR A 148 -16.09 1.21 19.54
N ASN A 149 -17.10 1.87 19.01
CA ASN A 149 -18.34 1.22 18.57
C ASN A 149 -18.13 0.27 17.37
N LEU A 150 -17.06 0.48 16.61
CA LEU A 150 -16.63 -0.40 15.53
C LEU A 150 -15.63 -1.48 15.97
N ASN A 151 -15.37 -1.58 17.28
CA ASN A 151 -14.38 -2.48 17.88
C ASN A 151 -12.93 -2.22 17.42
N PHE A 152 -12.60 -0.95 17.13
CA PHE A 152 -11.23 -0.56 16.85
C PHE A 152 -10.53 -0.10 18.11
N GLU A 153 -9.34 -0.62 18.34
CA GLU A 153 -8.50 -0.17 19.43
C GLU A 153 -8.08 1.29 19.21
N ASN A 154 -8.34 2.13 20.19
CA ASN A 154 -7.98 3.54 20.11
C ASN A 154 -7.79 4.13 21.52
N LYS A 155 -7.02 5.21 21.62
CA LYS A 155 -6.75 5.91 22.88
C LYS A 155 -6.67 7.42 22.66
N ILE A 156 -7.32 8.17 23.52
CA ILE A 156 -7.17 9.62 23.57
C ILE A 156 -6.18 9.97 24.67
N LEU A 157 -5.19 10.80 24.34
CA LEU A 157 -4.20 11.33 25.26
C LEU A 157 -4.40 12.85 25.33
N PHE A 158 -4.65 13.37 26.52
CA PHE A 158 -4.64 14.79 26.80
C PHE A 158 -3.41 15.15 27.64
N LYS A 159 -2.81 16.29 27.34
CA LYS A 159 -1.84 16.95 28.22
C LYS A 159 -2.52 18.08 28.97
#